data_2dce47dc7efa150225f0b71bce9a7cf8
#
_entry.id   2dce47dc7efa150225f0b71bce9a7cf8
#
_cell.length_a   1.000
_cell.length_b   1.000
_cell.length_c   1.000
_cell.angle_alpha   90.00
_cell.angle_beta   90.00
_cell.angle_gamma   90.00
#
_symmetry.space_group_name_H-M   'P 1'
#
loop_
_entity.id
_entity.type
_entity.pdbx_description
1 polymer ?
#
loop_
_entity_poly.entity_id
_entity_poly.type
_entity_poly.pdbx_seq_one_letter_code
_entity_poly.pdbx_strand_id
1 'polypeptide(L)'
;DRYLVAAENMEVEAALVLNKTDLLGPKDKLAKQLERYSDLGYRTLATHRELPDATDLTALIGQDTLVLVGQSGVGKSSLIQRLLPDASIRVGALSKVADKGRHTTTTAELFHLPGGGRLIDSPGVRDFGLTHVAPEAVFSGFREFSPYSGQCRFRDCQHQSEPGCALTAAVDSGEISSERFESYQQIVASLATT
;
A
#
# COMPACT_ATOMS: atom_id res chain seq x y z
N ASP A 1 -1.42 3.06 -4.06
CA ASP A 1 -2.23 2.20 -4.93
C ASP A 1 -1.43 1.06 -5.57
N ARG A 2 -0.20 1.28 -6.08
CA ARG A 2 0.62 0.19 -6.67
C ARG A 2 0.76 -1.04 -5.76
N TYR A 3 1.00 -0.85 -4.46
CA TYR A 3 1.09 -1.97 -3.51
C TYR A 3 -0.26 -2.67 -3.32
N LEU A 4 -1.37 -1.93 -3.36
CA LEU A 4 -2.70 -2.51 -3.26
C LEU A 4 -3.03 -3.34 -4.50
N VAL A 5 -2.76 -2.82 -5.70
CA VAL A 5 -2.91 -3.58 -6.95
C VAL A 5 -2.10 -4.88 -6.92
N ALA A 6 -0.85 -4.82 -6.44
CA ALA A 6 -0.03 -6.03 -6.29
C ALA A 6 -0.64 -7.01 -5.29
N ALA A 7 -1.11 -6.55 -4.13
CA ALA A 7 -1.72 -7.39 -3.11
C ALA A 7 -3.00 -8.06 -3.61
N GLU A 8 -3.89 -7.32 -4.27
CA GLU A 8 -5.12 -7.86 -4.86
C GLU A 8 -4.83 -8.95 -5.91
N ASN A 9 -3.85 -8.71 -6.80
CA ASN A 9 -3.47 -9.70 -7.81
C ASN A 9 -2.78 -10.94 -7.23
N MET A 10 -2.19 -10.84 -6.05
CA MET A 10 -1.58 -11.95 -5.32
C MET A 10 -2.55 -12.62 -4.34
N GLU A 11 -3.80 -12.15 -4.27
CA GLU A 11 -4.81 -12.61 -3.32
C GLU A 11 -4.31 -12.53 -1.86
N VAL A 12 -3.53 -11.49 -1.54
CA VAL A 12 -2.98 -11.25 -0.21
C VAL A 12 -3.72 -10.10 0.45
N GLU A 13 -4.09 -10.26 1.71
CA GLU A 13 -4.71 -9.19 2.47
C GLU A 13 -3.76 -8.00 2.62
N ALA A 14 -4.29 -6.80 2.39
CA ALA A 14 -3.58 -5.55 2.59
C ALA A 14 -4.20 -4.75 3.73
N ALA A 15 -3.34 -4.13 4.54
CA ALA A 15 -3.73 -3.14 5.53
C ALA A 15 -2.96 -1.84 5.32
N LEU A 16 -3.63 -0.71 5.47
CA LEU A 16 -3.02 0.61 5.31
C LEU A 16 -2.75 1.22 6.69
N VAL A 17 -1.51 1.61 6.91
CA VAL A 17 -1.11 2.30 8.13
C VAL A 17 -0.70 3.74 7.81
N LEU A 18 -1.51 4.70 8.25
CA LEU A 18 -1.15 6.11 8.23
C LEU A 18 -0.33 6.43 9.47
N ASN A 19 0.98 6.49 9.30
CA ASN A 19 1.91 6.77 10.39
C ASN A 19 2.23 8.27 10.49
N LYS A 20 2.73 8.70 11.63
CA LYS A 20 3.11 10.10 11.92
C LYS A 20 1.93 11.07 11.86
N THR A 21 0.78 10.64 12.35
CA THR A 21 -0.43 11.48 12.37
C THR A 21 -0.30 12.73 13.23
N ASP A 22 0.67 12.75 14.15
CA ASP A 22 1.12 13.91 14.92
C ASP A 22 1.67 15.07 14.07
N LEU A 23 2.10 14.77 12.84
CA LEU A 23 2.61 15.79 11.90
C LEU A 23 1.52 16.33 10.97
N LEU A 24 0.29 15.82 11.03
CA LEU A 24 -0.79 16.26 10.17
C LEU A 24 -1.32 17.64 10.62
N GLY A 25 -1.41 18.55 9.67
CA GLY A 25 -2.03 19.84 9.87
C GLY A 25 -3.55 19.81 9.67
N PRO A 26 -4.27 20.89 10.09
CA PRO A 26 -5.74 20.94 9.98
C PRO A 26 -6.28 20.86 8.54
N LYS A 27 -5.43 21.11 7.53
CA LYS A 27 -5.79 21.06 6.10
C LYS A 27 -5.35 19.76 5.42
N ASP A 28 -4.74 18.84 6.17
CA ASP A 28 -4.21 17.60 5.61
C ASP A 28 -5.36 16.66 5.22
N LYS A 29 -5.30 16.10 4.02
CA LYS A 29 -6.36 15.24 3.50
C LYS A 29 -6.09 13.75 3.77
N LEU A 30 -4.94 13.40 4.36
CA LEU A 30 -4.51 12.02 4.50
C LEU A 30 -5.44 11.18 5.38
N ALA A 31 -5.96 11.76 6.47
CA ALA A 31 -6.94 11.09 7.31
C ALA A 31 -8.21 10.72 6.54
N LYS A 32 -8.75 11.69 5.78
CA LYS A 32 -9.93 11.45 4.92
C LYS A 32 -9.64 10.45 3.79
N GLN A 33 -8.43 10.43 3.27
CA GLN A 33 -8.02 9.41 2.30
C GLN A 33 -7.99 8.02 2.95
N LEU A 34 -7.50 7.91 4.19
CA LEU A 34 -7.50 6.63 4.90
C LEU A 34 -8.93 6.11 5.13
N GLU A 35 -9.88 6.99 5.48
CA GLU A 35 -11.30 6.63 5.60
C GLU A 35 -11.86 6.05 4.30
N ARG A 36 -11.55 6.66 3.15
CA ARG A 36 -11.97 6.13 1.84
C ARG A 36 -11.46 4.71 1.58
N TYR A 37 -10.22 4.39 1.97
CA TYR A 37 -9.72 3.03 1.86
C TYR A 37 -10.44 2.08 2.82
N SER A 38 -10.84 2.55 3.99
CA SER A 38 -11.68 1.77 4.91
C SER A 38 -13.05 1.46 4.30
N ASP A 39 -13.67 2.45 3.63
CA ASP A 39 -14.95 2.28 2.92
C ASP A 39 -14.84 1.26 1.77
N LEU A 40 -13.67 1.14 1.15
CA LEU A 40 -13.36 0.11 0.15
C LEU A 40 -13.08 -1.28 0.75
N GLY A 41 -13.20 -1.43 2.07
CA GLY A 41 -13.03 -2.69 2.78
C GLY A 41 -11.58 -3.06 3.10
N TYR A 42 -10.65 -2.11 3.03
CA TYR A 42 -9.30 -2.33 3.53
C TYR A 42 -9.23 -2.12 5.04
N ARG A 43 -8.44 -2.91 5.72
CA ARG A 43 -8.10 -2.67 7.12
C ARG A 43 -7.21 -1.43 7.20
N THR A 44 -7.55 -0.50 8.08
CA THR A 44 -6.84 0.78 8.21
C THR A 44 -6.45 1.05 9.64
N LEU A 45 -5.31 1.70 9.84
CA LEU A 45 -4.83 2.14 11.15
C LEU A 45 -4.14 3.50 11.02
N ALA A 46 -4.49 4.43 11.91
CA ALA A 46 -3.78 5.69 12.09
C ALA A 46 -2.89 5.58 13.33
N THR A 47 -1.61 5.96 13.23
CA THR A 47 -0.66 5.84 14.34
C THR A 47 0.36 6.98 14.33
N HIS A 48 1.00 7.21 15.47
CA HIS A 48 2.06 8.20 15.64
C HIS A 48 3.09 7.74 16.68
N ARG A 49 4.18 8.50 16.80
CA ARG A 49 5.33 8.10 17.61
C ARG A 49 5.03 8.02 19.11
N GLU A 50 4.11 8.85 19.61
CA GLU A 50 3.81 8.98 21.05
C GLU A 50 2.83 7.91 21.56
N LEU A 51 2.27 7.07 20.68
CA LEU A 51 1.47 5.94 21.13
C LEU A 51 2.37 4.95 21.88
N PRO A 52 2.06 4.68 23.15
CA PRO A 52 3.03 4.03 24.07
C PRO A 52 3.26 2.55 23.74
N ASP A 53 2.32 1.90 23.10
CA ASP A 53 2.39 0.47 22.82
C ASP A 53 2.09 0.13 21.37
N ALA A 54 2.25 -1.13 21.03
CA ALA A 54 1.96 -1.66 19.70
C ALA A 54 0.63 -2.41 19.63
N THR A 55 -0.26 -2.23 20.61
CA THR A 55 -1.49 -3.01 20.76
C THR A 55 -2.35 -2.96 19.50
N ASP A 56 -2.55 -1.76 18.94
CA ASP A 56 -3.34 -1.59 17.72
C ASP A 56 -2.68 -2.26 16.52
N LEU A 57 -1.36 -2.14 16.40
CA LEU A 57 -0.59 -2.82 15.36
C LEU A 57 -0.65 -4.33 15.54
N THR A 58 -0.50 -4.82 16.76
CA THR A 58 -0.56 -6.26 17.07
C THR A 58 -1.96 -6.81 16.79
N ALA A 59 -3.01 -6.06 17.14
CA ALA A 59 -4.40 -6.42 16.83
C ALA A 59 -4.65 -6.45 15.31
N LEU A 60 -4.07 -5.49 14.57
CA LEU A 60 -4.15 -5.46 13.11
C LEU A 60 -3.48 -6.68 12.47
N ILE A 61 -2.38 -7.15 13.02
CA ILE A 61 -1.59 -8.27 12.51
C ILE A 61 -2.22 -9.63 12.89
N GLY A 62 -2.70 -9.76 14.14
CA GLY A 62 -3.21 -11.01 14.67
C GLY A 62 -2.15 -12.12 14.66
N GLN A 63 -2.47 -13.26 14.04
CA GLN A 63 -1.59 -14.42 13.89
C GLN A 63 -0.93 -14.51 12.50
N ASP A 64 -1.16 -13.52 11.65
CA ASP A 64 -0.73 -13.55 10.26
C ASP A 64 0.78 -13.32 10.10
N THR A 65 1.25 -13.59 8.89
CA THR A 65 2.60 -13.20 8.47
C THR A 65 2.49 -11.93 7.65
N LEU A 66 3.18 -10.88 8.06
CA LEU A 66 3.14 -9.59 7.38
C LEU A 66 4.48 -9.22 6.74
N VAL A 67 4.39 -8.40 5.70
CA VAL A 67 5.50 -7.65 5.10
C VAL A 67 5.17 -6.17 5.18
N LEU A 68 6.09 -5.33 5.66
CA LEU A 68 5.92 -3.89 5.64
C LEU A 68 6.47 -3.30 4.34
N VAL A 69 5.58 -2.72 3.56
CA VAL A 69 5.92 -2.03 2.31
C VAL A 69 5.65 -0.53 2.40
N GLY A 70 6.31 0.25 1.57
CA GLY A 70 6.11 1.70 1.53
C GLY A 70 7.41 2.45 1.27
N GLN A 71 7.28 3.74 0.95
CA GLN A 71 8.40 4.62 0.59
C GLN A 71 9.41 4.81 1.74
N SER A 72 10.59 5.34 1.40
CA SER A 72 11.57 5.73 2.41
C SER A 72 11.01 6.85 3.29
N GLY A 73 11.32 6.80 4.58
CA GLY A 73 10.91 7.86 5.52
C GLY A 73 9.48 7.76 6.08
N VAL A 74 8.63 6.84 5.61
CA VAL A 74 7.26 6.68 6.14
C VAL A 74 7.21 6.10 7.56
N GLY A 75 8.33 5.59 8.06
CA GLY A 75 8.46 5.11 9.44
C GLY A 75 8.36 3.60 9.61
N LYS A 76 8.58 2.80 8.56
CA LYS A 76 8.59 1.32 8.66
C LYS A 76 9.49 0.81 9.78
N SER A 77 10.74 1.28 9.84
CA SER A 77 11.69 0.86 10.89
C SER A 77 11.21 1.22 12.29
N SER A 78 10.52 2.34 12.46
CA SER A 78 9.94 2.71 13.76
C SER A 78 8.78 1.80 14.15
N LEU A 79 7.96 1.37 13.18
CA LEU A 79 6.89 0.41 13.43
C LEU A 79 7.45 -0.97 13.77
N ILE A 80 8.51 -1.42 13.06
CA ILE A 80 9.20 -2.68 13.38
C ILE A 80 9.77 -2.63 14.80
N GLN A 81 10.41 -1.53 15.20
CA GLN A 81 10.97 -1.37 16.54
C GLN A 81 9.89 -1.42 17.65
N ARG A 82 8.70 -0.91 17.37
CA ARG A 82 7.56 -1.00 18.30
C ARG A 82 7.03 -2.43 18.43
N LEU A 83 6.99 -3.17 17.33
CA LEU A 83 6.55 -4.57 17.30
C LEU A 83 7.58 -5.51 17.92
N LEU A 84 8.86 -5.15 17.87
CA LEU A 84 10.00 -5.96 18.30
C LEU A 84 10.95 -5.13 19.18
N PRO A 85 10.53 -4.72 20.38
CA PRO A 85 11.34 -3.86 21.24
C PRO A 85 12.70 -4.47 21.61
N ASP A 86 12.76 -5.79 21.76
CA ASP A 86 13.97 -6.52 22.14
C ASP A 86 14.91 -6.82 20.95
N ALA A 87 14.44 -6.65 19.69
CA ALA A 87 15.25 -6.83 18.49
C ALA A 87 16.16 -5.62 18.18
N SER A 88 16.47 -4.82 19.18
CA SER A 88 16.97 -3.45 19.14
C SER A 88 18.30 -3.18 18.43
N ILE A 89 18.97 -4.17 17.82
CA ILE A 89 20.36 -3.94 17.39
C ILE A 89 20.54 -3.90 15.87
N ARG A 90 19.62 -4.45 15.07
CA ARG A 90 19.81 -4.57 13.61
C ARG A 90 18.98 -3.62 12.75
N VAL A 91 17.81 -3.20 13.21
CA VAL A 91 16.90 -2.35 12.43
C VAL A 91 17.51 -0.96 12.14
N GLY A 92 18.29 -0.42 13.07
CA GLY A 92 18.99 0.86 12.88
C GLY A 92 20.20 0.80 11.93
N ALA A 93 20.79 -0.37 11.76
CA ALA A 93 21.93 -0.57 10.85
C ALA A 93 21.48 -0.67 9.38
N LEU A 94 20.29 -1.22 9.12
CA LEU A 94 19.75 -1.44 7.78
C LEU A 94 19.36 -0.13 7.07
N SER A 95 18.89 0.89 7.81
CA SER A 95 18.56 2.19 7.21
C SER A 95 19.80 3.05 6.86
N LYS A 96 20.92 2.85 7.55
CA LYS A 96 22.17 3.61 7.33
C LYS A 96 23.06 3.02 6.23
N VAL A 97 22.88 1.76 5.84
CA VAL A 97 23.68 1.09 4.81
C VAL A 97 23.22 1.45 3.39
N ALA A 98 22.00 1.96 3.23
CA ALA A 98 21.48 2.39 1.92
C ALA A 98 22.20 3.61 1.32
N ASP A 99 22.98 4.35 2.13
CA ASP A 99 23.69 5.59 1.70
C ASP A 99 25.16 5.36 1.25
N LYS A 100 25.68 4.14 1.36
CA LYS A 100 27.03 3.83 0.92
C LYS A 100 27.04 2.63 -0.01
N GLY A 101 26.92 2.90 -1.30
CA GLY A 101 27.09 2.06 -2.48
C GLY A 101 27.99 0.81 -2.40
N ARG A 102 27.71 -0.12 -1.49
CA ARG A 102 28.40 -1.38 -1.36
C ARG A 102 27.38 -2.51 -1.39
N HIS A 103 27.53 -3.42 -2.31
CA HIS A 103 26.74 -4.63 -2.47
C HIS A 103 26.62 -5.38 -1.12
N THR A 104 25.52 -5.15 -0.41
CA THR A 104 25.18 -5.88 0.80
C THR A 104 24.10 -6.86 0.43
N THR A 105 24.38 -8.14 0.58
CA THR A 105 23.43 -9.25 0.41
C THR A 105 22.20 -8.98 1.28
N THR A 106 21.11 -8.65 0.66
CA THR A 106 19.84 -8.34 1.31
C THR A 106 19.14 -9.65 1.63
N THR A 107 19.42 -10.21 2.79
CA THR A 107 18.73 -11.41 3.28
C THR A 107 17.40 -10.96 3.90
N ALA A 108 16.29 -11.53 3.43
CA ALA A 108 15.02 -11.38 4.13
C ALA A 108 15.08 -12.10 5.48
N GLU A 109 14.64 -11.46 6.53
CA GLU A 109 14.66 -12.01 7.89
C GLU A 109 13.23 -12.16 8.41
N LEU A 110 12.93 -13.32 9.00
CA LEU A 110 11.63 -13.62 9.61
C LEU A 110 11.73 -13.44 11.12
N PHE A 111 10.86 -12.62 11.67
CA PHE A 111 10.72 -12.39 13.11
C PHE A 111 9.40 -12.94 13.63
N HIS A 112 9.42 -13.56 14.80
CA HIS A 112 8.21 -13.91 15.55
C HIS A 112 7.83 -12.74 16.46
N LEU A 113 6.57 -12.33 16.41
CA LEU A 113 6.07 -11.21 17.21
C LEU A 113 5.64 -11.69 18.60
N PRO A 114 5.90 -10.92 19.67
CA PRO A 114 5.53 -11.30 21.05
C PRO A 114 4.02 -11.54 21.23
N GLY A 115 3.17 -10.84 20.47
CA GLY A 115 1.71 -10.98 20.49
C GLY A 115 1.16 -12.09 19.59
N GLY A 116 2.04 -12.86 18.94
CA GLY A 116 1.69 -13.79 17.86
C GLY A 116 1.90 -13.16 16.49
N GLY A 117 1.77 -13.98 15.43
CA GLY A 117 2.07 -13.53 14.07
C GLY A 117 3.58 -13.46 13.78
N ARG A 118 3.91 -13.07 12.57
CA ARG A 118 5.29 -13.03 12.06
C ARG A 118 5.51 -11.80 11.19
N LEU A 119 6.71 -11.27 11.22
CA LEU A 119 7.14 -10.15 10.37
C LEU A 119 8.28 -10.62 9.47
N ILE A 120 8.15 -10.39 8.17
CA ILE A 120 9.25 -10.52 7.21
C ILE A 120 9.80 -9.11 6.96
N ASP A 121 11.04 -8.86 7.39
CA ASP A 121 11.78 -7.67 6.98
C ASP A 121 12.56 -7.99 5.70
N SER A 122 12.16 -7.38 4.60
CA SER A 122 12.83 -7.52 3.31
C SER A 122 13.30 -6.15 2.85
N PRO A 123 14.56 -5.82 3.07
CA PRO A 123 15.13 -4.52 2.70
C PRO A 123 15.03 -4.21 1.19
N GLY A 124 14.83 -5.23 0.35
CA GLY A 124 14.73 -5.11 -1.10
C GLY A 124 13.31 -4.88 -1.64
N VAL A 125 12.27 -4.99 -0.82
CA VAL A 125 10.86 -4.73 -1.24
C VAL A 125 10.56 -3.22 -1.28
N ARG A 126 11.46 -2.44 -1.88
CA ARG A 126 11.27 -0.99 -2.06
C ARG A 126 10.51 -0.66 -3.34
N ASP A 127 10.58 -1.54 -4.31
CA ASP A 127 9.92 -1.41 -5.59
C ASP A 127 9.12 -2.68 -5.88
N PHE A 128 7.87 -2.71 -5.45
CA PHE A 128 6.89 -3.61 -6.03
C PHE A 128 6.65 -3.12 -7.46
N GLY A 129 7.54 -3.56 -8.36
CA GLY A 129 7.42 -3.26 -9.77
C GLY A 129 6.23 -4.03 -10.34
N LEU A 130 5.23 -3.30 -10.79
CA LEU A 130 4.17 -3.86 -11.62
C LEU A 130 4.64 -4.06 -13.08
N THR A 131 5.95 -4.17 -13.31
CA THR A 131 6.58 -4.17 -14.64
C THR A 131 6.14 -5.31 -15.56
N HIS A 132 5.50 -6.34 -15.00
CA HIS A 132 5.00 -7.49 -15.76
C HIS A 132 3.49 -7.70 -15.60
N VAL A 133 2.79 -6.69 -15.07
CA VAL A 133 1.33 -6.76 -14.83
C VAL A 133 0.61 -6.21 -16.05
N ALA A 134 -0.32 -7.00 -16.59
CA ALA A 134 -1.17 -6.56 -17.70
C ALA A 134 -2.14 -5.43 -17.24
N PRO A 135 -2.55 -4.51 -18.12
CA PRO A 135 -3.50 -3.45 -17.78
C PRO A 135 -4.80 -3.97 -17.16
N GLU A 136 -5.28 -5.12 -17.60
CA GLU A 136 -6.47 -5.79 -17.05
C GLU A 136 -6.29 -6.19 -15.58
N ALA A 137 -5.09 -6.63 -15.21
CA ALA A 137 -4.77 -6.95 -13.83
C ALA A 137 -4.63 -5.69 -12.96
N VAL A 138 -4.22 -4.55 -13.55
CA VAL A 138 -4.29 -3.26 -12.83
C VAL A 138 -5.74 -2.88 -12.56
N PHE A 139 -6.62 -3.02 -13.55
CA PHE A 139 -8.05 -2.77 -13.38
C PHE A 139 -8.64 -3.63 -12.23
N SER A 140 -8.38 -4.93 -12.24
CA SER A 140 -8.85 -5.86 -11.21
C SER A 140 -8.31 -5.54 -9.81
N GLY A 141 -7.16 -4.88 -9.72
CA GLY A 141 -6.57 -4.44 -8.45
C GLY A 141 -7.23 -3.22 -7.82
N PHE A 142 -8.25 -2.62 -8.47
CA PHE A 142 -9.08 -1.58 -7.91
C PHE A 142 -10.46 -2.16 -7.58
N ARG A 143 -10.72 -2.47 -6.32
CA ARG A 143 -11.94 -3.16 -5.85
C ARG A 143 -13.22 -2.50 -6.34
N GLU A 144 -13.24 -1.16 -6.30
CA GLU A 144 -14.37 -0.33 -6.70
C GLU A 144 -14.64 -0.33 -8.20
N PHE A 145 -13.72 -0.84 -9.03
CA PHE A 145 -13.91 -0.92 -10.48
C PHE A 145 -14.67 -2.18 -10.91
N SER A 146 -14.71 -3.21 -10.06
CA SER A 146 -15.34 -4.49 -10.36
C SER A 146 -16.78 -4.37 -10.89
N PRO A 147 -17.67 -3.51 -10.34
CA PRO A 147 -19.02 -3.36 -10.85
C PRO A 147 -19.10 -2.84 -12.30
N TYR A 148 -18.06 -2.18 -12.78
CA TYR A 148 -18.02 -1.53 -14.11
C TYR A 148 -17.35 -2.40 -15.17
N SER A 149 -16.88 -3.59 -14.82
CA SER A 149 -16.24 -4.51 -15.76
C SER A 149 -17.18 -4.85 -16.92
N GLY A 150 -16.72 -4.64 -18.15
CA GLY A 150 -17.48 -4.91 -19.36
C GLY A 150 -18.67 -3.96 -19.63
N GLN A 151 -18.84 -2.88 -18.87
CA GLN A 151 -19.95 -1.94 -19.03
C GLN A 151 -19.65 -0.74 -19.92
N CYS A 152 -18.42 -0.61 -20.42
CA CYS A 152 -18.08 0.43 -21.38
C CYS A 152 -18.76 0.18 -22.74
N ARG A 153 -19.06 1.28 -23.44
CA ARG A 153 -19.64 1.21 -24.78
C ARG A 153 -18.77 0.44 -25.76
N PHE A 154 -17.44 0.55 -25.64
CA PHE A 154 -16.48 -0.12 -26.51
C PHE A 154 -15.78 -1.24 -25.72
N ARG A 155 -15.60 -2.39 -26.35
CA ARG A 155 -14.97 -3.57 -25.73
C ARG A 155 -13.46 -3.39 -25.48
N ASP A 156 -12.82 -2.54 -26.26
CA ASP A 156 -11.39 -2.18 -26.21
C ASP A 156 -11.14 -0.86 -25.47
N CYS A 157 -12.09 -0.43 -24.64
CA CYS A 157 -11.97 0.79 -23.85
C CYS A 157 -10.78 0.72 -22.92
N GLN A 158 -9.88 1.68 -23.03
CA GLN A 158 -8.70 1.81 -22.16
C GLN A 158 -8.93 2.73 -20.95
N HIS A 159 -10.16 3.23 -20.80
CA HIS A 159 -10.59 4.09 -19.70
C HIS A 159 -9.79 5.41 -19.59
N GLN A 160 -9.40 5.98 -20.72
CA GLN A 160 -8.69 7.27 -20.77
C GLN A 160 -9.64 8.43 -21.04
N SER A 161 -10.27 8.43 -22.21
CA SER A 161 -11.15 9.51 -22.64
C SER A 161 -12.24 9.04 -23.62
N GLU A 162 -12.47 7.75 -23.71
CA GLU A 162 -13.41 7.17 -24.67
C GLU A 162 -14.84 7.56 -24.31
N PRO A 163 -15.64 7.98 -25.29
CA PRO A 163 -17.05 8.32 -25.08
C PRO A 163 -17.85 7.07 -24.67
N GLY A 164 -18.58 7.17 -23.54
CA GLY A 164 -19.33 6.07 -22.99
C GLY A 164 -18.46 5.09 -22.18
N CYS A 165 -17.35 5.57 -21.63
CA CYS A 165 -16.58 4.85 -20.62
C CYS A 165 -17.35 4.80 -19.29
N ALA A 166 -17.59 3.60 -18.78
CA ALA A 166 -18.32 3.39 -17.52
C ALA A 166 -17.56 3.94 -16.30
N LEU A 167 -16.22 3.82 -16.28
CA LEU A 167 -15.41 4.38 -15.19
C LEU A 167 -15.47 5.92 -15.17
N THR A 168 -15.37 6.57 -16.35
CA THR A 168 -15.49 8.05 -16.41
C THR A 168 -16.86 8.50 -15.90
N ALA A 169 -17.93 7.83 -16.31
CA ALA A 169 -19.27 8.12 -15.83
C ALA A 169 -19.41 7.94 -14.30
N ALA A 170 -18.80 6.90 -13.75
CA ALA A 170 -18.78 6.64 -12.30
C ALA A 170 -17.96 7.69 -11.52
N VAL A 171 -16.90 8.23 -12.12
CA VAL A 171 -16.14 9.36 -11.54
C VAL A 171 -16.99 10.64 -11.57
N ASP A 172 -17.66 10.91 -12.69
CA ASP A 172 -18.51 12.10 -12.85
C ASP A 172 -19.72 12.08 -11.88
N SER A 173 -20.26 10.87 -11.58
CA SER A 173 -21.33 10.70 -10.57
C SER A 173 -20.81 10.69 -9.12
N GLY A 174 -19.50 10.61 -8.90
CA GLY A 174 -18.88 10.54 -7.58
C GLY A 174 -18.89 9.14 -6.94
N GLU A 175 -19.27 8.10 -7.68
CA GLU A 175 -19.23 6.70 -7.22
C GLU A 175 -17.79 6.19 -7.13
N ILE A 176 -16.91 6.69 -8.00
CA ILE A 176 -15.46 6.45 -7.97
C ILE A 176 -14.75 7.78 -7.66
N SER A 177 -13.79 7.74 -6.75
CA SER A 177 -12.96 8.92 -6.45
C SER A 177 -12.07 9.28 -7.63
N SER A 178 -12.01 10.56 -7.98
CA SER A 178 -11.13 11.07 -9.04
C SER A 178 -9.66 10.74 -8.76
N GLU A 179 -9.23 10.84 -7.50
CA GLU A 179 -7.85 10.53 -7.12
C GLU A 179 -7.49 9.04 -7.34
N ARG A 180 -8.46 8.14 -7.12
CA ARG A 180 -8.28 6.70 -7.38
C ARG A 180 -8.22 6.42 -8.87
N PHE A 181 -9.09 7.05 -9.64
CA PHE A 181 -9.10 6.92 -11.09
C PHE A 181 -7.82 7.48 -11.73
N GLU A 182 -7.35 8.66 -11.29
CA GLU A 182 -6.07 9.22 -11.70
C GLU A 182 -4.90 8.29 -11.37
N SER A 183 -4.90 7.70 -10.18
CA SER A 183 -3.88 6.73 -9.78
C SER A 183 -3.87 5.50 -10.68
N TYR A 184 -5.03 4.98 -11.05
CA TYR A 184 -5.17 3.89 -12.01
C TYR A 184 -4.53 4.27 -13.36
N GLN A 185 -4.91 5.42 -13.91
CA GLN A 185 -4.38 5.90 -15.19
C GLN A 185 -2.86 6.07 -15.16
N GLN A 186 -2.31 6.61 -14.08
CA GLN A 186 -0.86 6.76 -13.89
C GLN A 186 -0.14 5.40 -13.82
N ILE A 187 -0.74 4.41 -13.15
CA ILE A 187 -0.18 3.07 -13.08
C ILE A 187 -0.15 2.45 -14.48
N VAL A 188 -1.27 2.47 -15.21
CA VAL A 188 -1.36 1.92 -16.58
C VAL A 188 -0.37 2.62 -17.51
N ALA A 189 -0.31 3.95 -17.50
CA ALA A 189 0.63 4.71 -18.33
C ALA A 189 2.10 4.34 -18.06
N SER A 190 2.44 4.04 -16.79
CA SER A 190 3.80 3.63 -16.42
C SER A 190 4.19 2.25 -16.93
N LEU A 191 3.23 1.37 -17.23
CA LEU A 191 3.50 0.05 -17.80
C LEU A 191 3.86 0.14 -19.29
N ALA A 192 3.30 1.11 -20.00
CA ALA A 192 3.56 1.31 -21.42
C ALA A 192 4.96 1.87 -21.73
N THR A 193 5.68 2.33 -20.70
CA THR A 193 6.98 3.04 -20.86
C THR A 193 8.19 2.12 -20.55
N THR A 194 7.94 0.85 -20.22
CA THR A 194 8.97 -0.15 -19.90
C THR A 194 9.07 -1.20 -20.99
#